data_5cdf88ae2b939e837662a05562932467
#
_entry.id   5cdf88ae2b939e837662a05562932467
#
_cell.length_a   1.000
_cell.length_b   1.000
_cell.length_c   1.000
_cell.angle_alpha   90.00
_cell.angle_beta   90.00
_cell.angle_gamma   90.00
#
_symmetry.space_group_name_H-M   'P 1'
#
loop_
_entity.id
_entity.type
_entity.pdbx_description
1 polymer ?
#
loop_
_entity_poly.entity_id
_entity_poly.type
_entity_poly.pdbx_seq_one_letter_code
_entity_poly.pdbx_strand_id
1 'polypeptide(L)'
;MVLIFTAYDFAFTGSSFNNGMPIYIIILTILIVPFQCFAEELLFRGFLMQTVGSWIRIPIVVIVIQTIIFAYLHSYNLIALLSIVCTGIIFGLIAWYSKGLEISTAMHSANNILSALTISLSTTITLWDSAEMIIQMMVIVVLILILAKKFNFFKFKSDA
;
A
#
# COMPACT_ATOMS: atom_id res chain seq x y z
N MET A 1 2.76 11.89 5.99
CA MET A 1 1.85 11.12 5.11
C MET A 1 0.63 10.65 5.88
N VAL A 2 0.76 9.92 7.00
CA VAL A 2 -0.38 9.49 7.84
C VAL A 2 -1.29 10.65 8.24
N LEU A 3 -0.73 11.81 8.65
CA LEU A 3 -1.51 13.00 9.04
C LEU A 3 -2.36 13.59 7.89
N ILE A 4 -1.89 13.50 6.66
CA ILE A 4 -2.63 14.00 5.49
C ILE A 4 -3.82 13.10 5.20
N PHE A 5 -3.65 11.78 5.34
CA PHE A 5 -4.73 10.81 5.17
C PHE A 5 -5.78 10.93 6.27
N THR A 6 -5.36 11.00 7.53
CA THR A 6 -6.31 11.18 8.63
C THR A 6 -7.08 12.49 8.52
N ALA A 7 -6.47 13.56 8.03
CA ALA A 7 -7.15 14.82 7.79
C ALA A 7 -8.16 14.71 6.64
N TYR A 8 -7.82 13.97 5.58
CA TYR A 8 -8.71 13.69 4.46
C TYR A 8 -9.90 12.84 4.91
N ASP A 9 -9.65 11.71 5.57
CA ASP A 9 -10.71 10.84 6.08
C ASP A 9 -11.65 11.57 7.03
N PHE A 10 -11.12 12.35 7.95
CA PHE A 10 -11.92 13.17 8.86
C PHE A 10 -12.77 14.21 8.13
N ALA A 11 -12.23 14.85 7.09
CA ALA A 11 -12.92 15.93 6.36
C ALA A 11 -13.98 15.40 5.37
N PHE A 12 -13.77 14.23 4.76
CA PHE A 12 -14.61 13.75 3.65
C PHE A 12 -15.47 12.53 3.98
N THR A 13 -15.08 11.69 4.92
CA THR A 13 -15.83 10.46 5.24
C THR A 13 -16.60 10.55 6.55
N GLY A 14 -16.32 11.58 7.38
CA GLY A 14 -16.87 11.67 8.71
C GLY A 14 -16.44 10.52 9.64
N SER A 15 -15.43 9.73 9.22
CA SER A 15 -14.89 8.65 10.02
C SER A 15 -14.24 9.23 11.27
N SER A 16 -14.85 9.00 12.41
CA SER A 16 -14.26 9.35 13.69
C SER A 16 -13.17 8.35 14.04
N PHE A 17 -12.02 8.83 14.53
CA PHE A 17 -11.11 7.99 15.30
C PHE A 17 -11.92 7.13 16.27
N ASN A 18 -11.60 5.84 16.34
CA ASN A 18 -12.26 4.93 17.24
C ASN A 18 -12.01 5.39 18.70
N ASN A 19 -12.89 6.25 19.20
CA ASN A 19 -12.79 6.88 20.53
C ASN A 19 -12.76 5.87 21.70
N GLY A 20 -12.90 4.57 21.41
CA GLY A 20 -12.81 3.48 22.39
C GLY A 20 -11.52 2.66 22.30
N MET A 21 -10.59 2.97 21.38
CA MET A 21 -9.36 2.18 21.26
C MET A 21 -8.36 2.54 22.37
N PRO A 22 -7.93 1.58 23.20
CA PRO A 22 -6.93 1.83 24.22
C PRO A 22 -5.62 2.37 23.64
N ILE A 23 -5.01 3.34 24.28
CA ILE A 23 -3.78 4.01 23.81
C ILE A 23 -2.63 3.03 23.54
N TYR A 24 -2.52 1.94 24.29
CA TYR A 24 -1.49 0.94 24.09
C TYR A 24 -1.67 0.20 22.75
N ILE A 25 -2.92 -0.02 22.28
CA ILE A 25 -3.19 -0.63 20.97
C ILE A 25 -2.75 0.33 19.86
N ILE A 26 -3.01 1.63 20.00
CA ILE A 26 -2.55 2.65 19.04
C ILE A 26 -1.02 2.62 18.94
N ILE A 27 -0.33 2.62 20.08
CA ILE A 27 1.13 2.57 20.14
C ILE A 27 1.65 1.27 19.48
N LEU A 28 1.08 0.12 19.81
CA LEU A 28 1.47 -1.16 19.24
C LEU A 28 1.22 -1.20 17.72
N THR A 29 0.10 -0.69 17.24
CA THR A 29 -0.20 -0.60 15.81
C THR A 29 0.88 0.22 15.08
N ILE A 30 1.21 1.41 15.58
CA ILE A 30 2.22 2.28 14.98
C ILE A 30 3.61 1.62 14.98
N LEU A 31 3.92 0.84 16.00
CA LEU A 31 5.23 0.19 16.12
C LEU A 31 5.32 -1.11 15.30
N ILE A 32 4.28 -1.95 15.30
CA ILE A 32 4.35 -3.32 14.75
C ILE A 32 4.00 -3.33 13.26
N VAL A 33 2.96 -2.59 12.84
CA VAL A 33 2.47 -2.63 11.46
C VAL A 33 3.54 -2.28 10.41
N PRO A 34 4.45 -1.30 10.62
CA PRO A 34 5.52 -1.06 9.65
C PRO A 34 6.46 -2.25 9.44
N PHE A 35 6.76 -3.01 10.48
CA PHE A 35 7.60 -4.21 10.35
C PHE A 35 6.86 -5.33 9.61
N GLN A 36 5.58 -5.53 9.89
CA GLN A 36 4.73 -6.46 9.15
C GLN A 36 4.71 -6.09 7.66
N CYS A 37 4.38 -4.84 7.33
CA CYS A 37 4.33 -4.38 5.95
C CYS A 37 5.69 -4.50 5.25
N PHE A 38 6.79 -4.19 5.94
CA PHE A 38 8.13 -4.38 5.39
C PHE A 38 8.41 -5.86 5.08
N ALA A 39 8.05 -6.77 5.98
CA ALA A 39 8.21 -8.20 5.76
C ALA A 39 7.41 -8.69 4.54
N GLU A 40 6.17 -8.22 4.38
CA GLU A 40 5.34 -8.52 3.21
C GLU A 40 5.95 -7.94 1.92
N GLU A 41 6.38 -6.68 1.91
CA GLU A 41 7.04 -6.08 0.74
C GLU A 41 8.33 -6.82 0.39
N LEU A 42 9.12 -7.20 1.37
CA LEU A 42 10.35 -7.97 1.17
C LEU A 42 10.05 -9.35 0.54
N LEU A 43 9.00 -10.03 1.02
CA LEU A 43 8.61 -11.34 0.49
C LEU A 43 8.05 -11.23 -0.94
N PHE A 44 7.11 -10.30 -1.19
CA PHE A 44 6.42 -10.25 -2.47
C PHE A 44 7.17 -9.45 -3.54
N ARG A 45 7.72 -8.28 -3.21
CA ARG A 45 8.40 -7.39 -4.17
C ARG A 45 9.91 -7.59 -4.16
N GLY A 46 10.48 -7.89 -2.98
CA GLY A 46 11.89 -8.21 -2.85
C GLY A 46 12.21 -9.60 -3.39
N PHE A 47 11.60 -10.64 -2.86
CA PHE A 47 11.95 -12.02 -3.19
C PHE A 47 11.15 -12.60 -4.34
N LEU A 48 9.81 -12.69 -4.21
CA LEU A 48 8.95 -13.38 -5.19
C LEU A 48 9.02 -12.72 -6.57
N MET A 49 8.87 -11.38 -6.62
CA MET A 49 8.89 -10.63 -7.87
C MET A 49 10.25 -10.76 -8.58
N GLN A 50 11.35 -10.74 -7.85
CA GLN A 50 12.68 -10.91 -8.42
C GLN A 50 12.92 -12.36 -8.89
N THR A 51 12.48 -13.35 -8.12
CA THR A 51 12.60 -14.77 -8.47
C THR A 51 11.82 -15.09 -9.75
N VAL A 52 10.54 -14.71 -9.81
CA VAL A 52 9.71 -14.89 -11.00
C VAL A 52 10.25 -14.06 -12.18
N GLY A 53 10.76 -12.85 -11.90
CA GLY A 53 11.37 -11.98 -12.90
C GLY A 53 12.63 -12.54 -13.55
N SER A 54 13.37 -13.39 -12.85
CA SER A 54 14.53 -14.08 -13.42
C SER A 54 14.14 -15.09 -14.50
N TRP A 55 12.94 -15.64 -14.43
CA TRP A 55 12.38 -16.58 -15.40
C TRP A 55 11.56 -15.87 -16.49
N ILE A 56 10.66 -14.98 -16.05
CA ILE A 56 9.74 -14.23 -16.91
C ILE A 56 10.26 -12.80 -17.03
N ARG A 57 11.01 -12.49 -18.07
CA ARG A 57 11.65 -11.17 -18.26
C ARG A 57 10.69 -10.05 -18.72
N ILE A 58 9.40 -10.18 -18.40
CA ILE A 58 8.34 -9.20 -18.73
C ILE A 58 7.80 -8.63 -17.42
N PRO A 59 8.21 -7.41 -17.03
CA PRO A 59 7.91 -6.85 -15.69
C PRO A 59 6.43 -6.84 -15.34
N ILE A 60 5.56 -6.47 -16.29
CA ILE A 60 4.13 -6.40 -16.01
C ILE A 60 3.53 -7.77 -15.68
N VAL A 61 3.98 -8.84 -16.34
CA VAL A 61 3.53 -10.21 -16.07
C VAL A 61 3.96 -10.64 -14.69
N VAL A 62 5.19 -10.33 -14.30
CA VAL A 62 5.73 -10.62 -12.96
C VAL A 62 4.95 -9.90 -11.87
N ILE A 63 4.63 -8.62 -12.09
CA ILE A 63 3.82 -7.82 -11.16
C ILE A 63 2.43 -8.42 -11.01
N VAL A 64 1.80 -8.86 -12.11
CA VAL A 64 0.47 -9.50 -12.05
C VAL A 64 0.54 -10.82 -11.28
N ILE A 65 1.52 -11.68 -11.55
CA ILE A 65 1.66 -12.98 -10.87
C ILE A 65 1.84 -12.77 -9.37
N GLN A 66 2.78 -11.92 -8.95
CA GLN A 66 3.00 -11.68 -7.53
C GLN A 66 1.76 -11.07 -6.85
N THR A 67 1.02 -10.20 -7.56
CA THR A 67 -0.21 -9.59 -7.05
C THR A 67 -1.32 -10.64 -6.85
N ILE A 68 -1.49 -11.57 -7.78
CA ILE A 68 -2.47 -12.67 -7.64
C ILE A 68 -2.13 -13.53 -6.41
N ILE A 69 -0.87 -13.89 -6.23
CA ILE A 69 -0.42 -14.68 -5.07
C ILE A 69 -0.65 -13.89 -3.78
N PHE A 70 -0.30 -12.59 -3.78
CA PHE A 70 -0.51 -11.70 -2.65
C PHE A 70 -2.00 -11.63 -2.27
N ALA A 71 -2.88 -11.40 -3.25
CA ALA A 71 -4.31 -11.31 -3.04
C ALA A 71 -4.91 -12.65 -2.56
N TYR A 72 -4.46 -13.79 -3.10
CA TYR A 72 -4.94 -15.11 -2.71
C TYR A 72 -4.70 -15.44 -1.23
N LEU A 73 -3.64 -14.90 -0.65
CA LEU A 73 -3.32 -15.10 0.77
C LEU A 73 -4.18 -14.24 1.72
N HIS A 74 -5.03 -13.37 1.16
CA HIS A 74 -5.92 -12.50 1.94
C HIS A 74 -7.35 -13.06 1.91
N SER A 75 -7.87 -13.47 3.08
CA SER A 75 -9.20 -14.05 3.22
C SER A 75 -10.29 -12.98 3.37
N TYR A 76 -10.48 -12.15 2.33
CA TYR A 76 -11.47 -11.07 2.31
C TYR A 76 -12.62 -11.37 1.35
N ASN A 77 -13.70 -10.57 1.43
CA ASN A 77 -14.77 -10.61 0.44
C ASN A 77 -14.26 -10.14 -0.94
N LEU A 78 -15.02 -10.41 -2.00
CA LEU A 78 -14.61 -10.11 -3.38
C LEU A 78 -14.28 -8.62 -3.60
N ILE A 79 -15.00 -7.73 -2.95
CA ILE A 79 -14.83 -6.28 -3.08
C ILE A 79 -13.49 -5.83 -2.50
N ALA A 80 -13.19 -6.28 -1.27
CA ALA A 80 -11.91 -6.01 -0.63
C ALA A 80 -10.74 -6.67 -1.39
N LEU A 81 -10.98 -7.86 -1.96
CA LEU A 81 -9.97 -8.56 -2.77
C LEU A 81 -9.60 -7.75 -4.03
N LEU A 82 -10.57 -7.12 -4.69
CA LEU A 82 -10.30 -6.23 -5.83
C LEU A 82 -9.43 -5.04 -5.42
N SER A 83 -9.67 -4.45 -4.26
CA SER A 83 -8.82 -3.37 -3.73
C SER A 83 -7.40 -3.84 -3.46
N ILE A 84 -7.24 -5.04 -2.90
CA ILE A 84 -5.92 -5.65 -2.66
C ILE A 84 -5.19 -5.91 -3.97
N VAL A 85 -5.90 -6.36 -5.02
CA VAL A 85 -5.30 -6.53 -6.35
C VAL A 85 -4.83 -5.19 -6.91
N CYS A 86 -5.65 -4.14 -6.83
CA CYS A 86 -5.28 -2.81 -7.31
C CYS A 86 -4.05 -2.26 -6.55
N THR A 87 -4.06 -2.33 -5.22
CA THR A 87 -2.92 -1.87 -4.40
C THR A 87 -1.67 -2.74 -4.62
N GLY A 88 -1.83 -4.05 -4.80
CA GLY A 88 -0.76 -4.98 -5.11
C GLY A 88 -0.04 -4.64 -6.43
N ILE A 89 -0.80 -4.28 -7.48
CA ILE A 89 -0.25 -3.80 -8.75
C ILE A 89 0.48 -2.48 -8.56
N ILE A 90 -0.13 -1.51 -7.85
CA ILE A 90 0.47 -0.19 -7.59
C ILE A 90 1.81 -0.35 -6.86
N PHE A 91 1.86 -1.14 -5.78
CA PHE A 91 3.08 -1.36 -5.02
C PHE A 91 4.14 -2.10 -5.86
N GLY A 92 3.73 -3.08 -6.67
CA GLY A 92 4.62 -3.77 -7.60
C GLY A 92 5.23 -2.83 -8.64
N LEU A 93 4.43 -1.94 -9.23
CA LEU A 93 4.90 -0.91 -10.15
C LEU A 93 5.86 0.08 -9.49
N ILE A 94 5.55 0.53 -8.25
CA ILE A 94 6.40 1.44 -7.50
C ILE A 94 7.74 0.76 -7.20
N ALA A 95 7.73 -0.46 -6.67
CA ALA A 95 8.94 -1.20 -6.36
C ALA A 95 9.81 -1.43 -7.60
N TRP A 96 9.18 -1.79 -8.74
CA TRP A 96 9.89 -1.97 -10.00
C TRP A 96 10.49 -0.66 -10.52
N TYR A 97 9.73 0.45 -10.46
CA TYR A 97 10.16 1.74 -10.96
C TYR A 97 11.22 2.39 -10.06
N SER A 98 11.04 2.35 -8.73
CA SER A 98 11.99 2.92 -7.76
C SER A 98 13.25 2.07 -7.55
N LYS A 99 13.23 0.81 -8.04
CA LYS A 99 14.27 -0.21 -7.78
C LYS A 99 14.57 -0.42 -6.29
N GLY A 100 13.56 -0.23 -5.45
CA GLY A 100 13.64 -0.35 -4.00
C GLY A 100 12.28 -0.58 -3.36
N LEU A 101 12.26 -0.93 -2.09
CA LEU A 101 11.06 -1.25 -1.33
C LEU A 101 10.60 -0.13 -0.40
N GLU A 102 11.39 0.93 -0.28
CA GLU A 102 11.20 1.98 0.73
C GLU A 102 9.86 2.70 0.54
N ILE A 103 9.53 3.05 -0.71
CA ILE A 103 8.31 3.79 -1.03
C ILE A 103 7.09 2.88 -0.88
N SER A 104 7.13 1.66 -1.44
CA SER A 104 6.02 0.71 -1.33
C SER A 104 5.78 0.31 0.12
N THR A 105 6.82 0.06 0.92
CA THR A 105 6.72 -0.21 2.36
C THR A 105 6.11 0.96 3.12
N ALA A 106 6.53 2.18 2.85
CA ALA A 106 5.98 3.37 3.51
C ALA A 106 4.50 3.57 3.19
N MET A 107 4.10 3.37 1.94
CA MET A 107 2.70 3.46 1.51
C MET A 107 1.85 2.34 2.11
N HIS A 108 2.34 1.11 2.09
CA HIS A 108 1.68 -0.05 2.67
C HIS A 108 1.47 0.14 4.18
N SER A 109 2.52 0.56 4.89
CA SER A 109 2.45 0.84 6.33
C SER A 109 1.45 1.95 6.65
N ALA A 110 1.47 3.04 5.89
CA ALA A 110 0.54 4.15 6.08
C ALA A 110 -0.91 3.70 5.88
N ASN A 111 -1.18 2.93 4.82
CA ASN A 111 -2.50 2.38 4.54
C ASN A 111 -2.99 1.47 5.67
N ASN A 112 -2.16 0.53 6.12
CA ASN A 112 -2.56 -0.44 7.14
C ASN A 112 -2.71 0.20 8.53
N ILE A 113 -1.84 1.15 8.90
CA ILE A 113 -2.00 1.92 10.14
C ILE A 113 -3.30 2.72 10.11
N LEU A 114 -3.56 3.42 9.00
CA LEU A 114 -4.77 4.22 8.86
C LEU A 114 -6.01 3.32 8.96
N SER A 115 -6.06 2.24 8.19
CA SER A 115 -7.14 1.27 8.25
C SER A 115 -7.37 0.73 9.67
N ALA A 116 -6.31 0.37 10.39
CA ALA A 116 -6.41 -0.14 11.75
C ALA A 116 -6.94 0.91 12.76
N LEU A 117 -6.65 2.20 12.53
CA LEU A 117 -7.07 3.28 13.41
C LEU A 117 -8.46 3.82 13.07
N THR A 118 -8.91 3.71 11.81
CA THR A 118 -10.18 4.28 11.33
C THR A 118 -11.28 3.24 11.18
N ILE A 119 -10.97 1.95 11.02
CA ILE A 119 -11.99 0.93 10.89
C ILE A 119 -12.87 0.92 12.14
N SER A 120 -14.02 1.53 12.00
CA SER A 120 -15.19 1.25 12.79
C SER A 120 -15.51 -0.24 12.69
N LEU A 121 -15.95 -0.83 13.78
CA LEU A 121 -16.35 -2.24 13.95
C LEU A 121 -17.36 -2.81 12.93
N SER A 122 -17.57 -2.18 11.79
CA SER A 122 -18.38 -2.73 10.70
C SER A 122 -17.58 -3.80 9.98
N THR A 123 -18.02 -5.02 10.08
CA THR A 123 -17.39 -6.23 9.55
C THR A 123 -17.47 -6.38 8.02
N THR A 124 -18.03 -5.41 7.29
CA THR A 124 -18.24 -5.48 5.84
C THR A 124 -17.64 -4.27 5.14
N ILE A 125 -16.57 -4.51 4.40
CA ILE A 125 -16.01 -3.50 3.48
C ILE A 125 -16.99 -3.35 2.31
N THR A 126 -17.40 -2.12 2.05
CA THR A 126 -18.31 -1.78 0.95
C THR A 126 -17.55 -1.45 -0.33
N LEU A 127 -18.27 -1.38 -1.46
CA LEU A 127 -17.71 -0.88 -2.73
C LEU A 127 -17.17 0.54 -2.60
N TRP A 128 -17.83 1.35 -1.77
CA TRP A 128 -17.45 2.75 -1.56
C TRP A 128 -16.12 2.85 -0.81
N ASP A 129 -15.95 2.10 0.28
CA ASP A 129 -14.70 2.06 1.05
C ASP A 129 -13.52 1.60 0.17
N SER A 130 -13.77 0.63 -0.71
CA SER A 130 -12.77 0.12 -1.65
C SER A 130 -12.39 1.15 -2.72
N ALA A 131 -13.37 1.85 -3.27
CA ALA A 131 -13.15 2.90 -4.27
C ALA A 131 -12.37 4.07 -3.67
N GLU A 132 -12.71 4.48 -2.45
CA GLU A 132 -12.03 5.53 -1.72
C GLU A 132 -10.56 5.17 -1.46
N MET A 133 -10.27 3.95 -0.99
CA MET A 133 -8.91 3.48 -0.76
C MET A 133 -8.07 3.52 -2.05
N ILE A 134 -8.64 3.11 -3.19
CA ILE A 134 -7.96 3.15 -4.49
C ILE A 134 -7.68 4.60 -4.92
N ILE A 135 -8.66 5.49 -4.77
CA ILE A 135 -8.50 6.92 -5.11
C ILE A 135 -7.40 7.55 -4.26
N GLN A 136 -7.40 7.30 -2.96
CA GLN A 136 -6.36 7.78 -2.05
C GLN A 136 -4.96 7.30 -2.48
N MET A 137 -4.83 6.01 -2.81
CA MET A 137 -3.58 5.45 -3.31
C MET A 137 -3.12 6.12 -4.59
N MET A 138 -4.02 6.36 -5.55
CA MET A 138 -3.69 7.04 -6.81
C MET A 138 -3.21 8.48 -6.57
N VAL A 139 -3.87 9.22 -5.69
CA VAL A 139 -3.46 10.59 -5.32
C VAL A 139 -2.04 10.59 -4.75
N ILE A 140 -1.70 9.63 -3.90
CA ILE A 140 -0.35 9.53 -3.33
C ILE A 140 0.68 9.20 -4.39
N VAL A 141 0.39 8.26 -5.27
CA VAL A 141 1.30 7.92 -6.38
C VAL A 141 1.60 9.17 -7.20
N VAL A 142 0.58 9.95 -7.56
CA VAL A 142 0.74 11.21 -8.29
C VAL A 142 1.59 12.21 -7.51
N LEU A 143 1.33 12.38 -6.21
CA LEU A 143 2.12 13.27 -5.36
C LEU A 143 3.59 12.83 -5.27
N ILE A 144 3.85 11.53 -5.09
CA ILE A 144 5.21 10.97 -5.07
C ILE A 144 5.91 11.23 -6.40
N LEU A 145 5.24 11.02 -7.54
CA LEU A 145 5.83 11.27 -8.86
C LEU A 145 6.14 12.76 -9.07
N ILE A 146 5.25 13.66 -8.64
CA ILE A 146 5.48 15.11 -8.71
C ILE A 146 6.70 15.51 -7.84
N LEU A 147 6.75 15.02 -6.60
CA LEU A 147 7.86 15.31 -5.69
C LEU A 147 9.17 14.70 -6.19
N ALA A 148 9.13 13.48 -6.68
CA ALA A 148 10.29 12.81 -7.26
C ALA A 148 10.86 13.58 -8.46
N LYS A 149 9.99 14.12 -9.33
CA LYS A 149 10.38 14.98 -10.44
C LYS A 149 10.94 16.31 -9.95
N LYS A 150 10.27 16.95 -8.97
CA LYS A 150 10.69 18.27 -8.43
C LYS A 150 12.05 18.21 -7.74
N PHE A 151 12.32 17.14 -7.01
CA PHE A 151 13.56 16.99 -6.23
C PHE A 151 14.63 16.14 -6.93
N ASN A 152 14.43 15.75 -8.21
CA ASN A 152 15.36 14.89 -8.95
C ASN A 152 15.74 13.59 -8.19
N PHE A 153 14.82 13.04 -7.39
CA PHE A 153 15.06 11.85 -6.59
C PHE A 153 15.40 10.62 -7.47
N PHE A 154 14.84 10.57 -8.67
CA PHE A 154 15.15 9.55 -9.65
C PHE A 154 16.10 10.11 -10.72
N LYS A 155 17.35 10.37 -10.35
CA LYS A 155 18.41 10.43 -11.36
C LYS A 155 18.55 9.03 -11.94
N PHE A 156 17.87 8.77 -13.05
CA PHE A 156 18.25 7.65 -13.91
C PHE A 156 19.71 7.92 -14.33
N LYS A 157 20.64 7.14 -13.82
CA LYS A 157 21.93 6.97 -14.46
C LYS A 157 21.62 6.31 -15.82
N SER A 158 21.61 7.11 -16.87
CA SER A 158 21.57 6.65 -18.24
C SER A 158 22.95 6.17 -18.72
N ASP A 159 23.80 5.75 -17.78
CA ASP A 159 25.19 5.37 -18.09
C ASP A 159 25.40 3.93 -17.60
N ALA A 160 25.06 2.99 -18.46
CA ALA A 160 25.70 1.67 -18.59
C ALA A 160 25.26 1.02 -19.89
#